data_db616fdc4a8c18a45e98afe53be47e30
#
_entry.id   db616fdc4a8c18a45e98afe53be47e30
#
_cell.length_a   1.000
_cell.length_b   1.000
_cell.length_c   1.000
_cell.angle_alpha   90.00
_cell.angle_beta   90.00
_cell.angle_gamma   90.00
#
_symmetry.space_group_name_H-M   'P 1'
#
loop_
_entity.id
_entity.type
_entity.pdbx_description
1 polymer ?
#
loop_
_entity_poly.entity_id
_entity_poly.type
_entity_poly.pdbx_seq_one_letter_code
_entity_poly.pdbx_strand_id
1 'polypeptide(L)'
;MVKVNEILNLDLFSNFRLINKNDGLSKDVGNIVILEYESIINNYAGFCEGDFVISSLFFAKDNESLIREAFHHLVELNVAAIAVKTIFFDTIPDDVINMCNASNIPVFTFNNAYMEDLIVCVNDLLKGKQQYLIAEEHLNSIINTTPSKHTVEHTAYEINPHFSNNIVSAYITKKELTKDYNWVISCFNRLLYKKYQQLSSYNYSYVKYKNGMVLIYSFKNEETIRDCAGIFLNILKKLDINPELFHIGISSIHSSLSELNLCITESVNANMICHNKDIQYMYYDNCGFYKYIFAYNTNESFKILYNKIINIITEYDNQYSSSLLDTLIAYVNNNGEINITAKTLFQHPNTVRYRIKKVKELLNDIVDDSSFYEEIFIIIRYYELYDISTQ
;
A
#
# COMPACT_ATOMS: atom_id res chain seq x y z
N MET A 1 -4.33 4.28 12.76
CA MET A 1 -4.08 5.37 13.73
C MET A 1 -2.71 5.98 13.46
N VAL A 2 -2.45 7.22 13.89
CA VAL A 2 -1.16 7.89 13.77
C VAL A 2 -0.33 7.53 14.99
N LYS A 3 0.97 7.29 14.85
CA LYS A 3 1.85 6.98 15.99
C LYS A 3 2.61 8.21 16.45
N VAL A 4 3.02 8.23 17.72
CA VAL A 4 3.82 9.35 18.29
C VAL A 4 5.06 9.62 17.42
N ASN A 5 5.80 8.59 17.00
CA ASN A 5 7.00 8.75 16.15
C ASN A 5 6.68 9.38 14.78
N GLU A 6 5.48 9.16 14.22
CA GLU A 6 5.07 9.79 12.97
C GLU A 6 4.82 11.30 13.15
N ILE A 7 4.25 11.71 14.30
CA ILE A 7 4.08 13.12 14.65
C ILE A 7 5.43 13.82 14.80
N LEU A 8 6.41 13.17 15.43
CA LEU A 8 7.76 13.72 15.60
C LEU A 8 8.51 13.95 14.28
N ASN A 9 8.11 13.28 13.20
CA ASN A 9 8.69 13.50 11.86
C ASN A 9 8.13 14.73 11.14
N LEU A 10 7.14 15.44 11.73
CA LEU A 10 6.64 16.71 11.20
C LEU A 10 7.66 17.83 11.42
N ASP A 11 7.80 18.74 10.45
CA ASP A 11 8.76 19.85 10.52
C ASP A 11 8.60 20.70 11.81
N LEU A 12 7.36 20.94 12.23
CA LEU A 12 7.04 21.69 13.45
C LEU A 12 7.50 21.00 14.74
N PHE A 13 7.71 19.67 14.70
CA PHE A 13 8.14 18.85 15.82
C PHE A 13 9.65 18.61 15.84
N SER A 14 10.41 19.14 14.89
CA SER A 14 11.87 18.95 14.77
C SER A 14 12.66 19.41 16.00
N ASN A 15 12.11 20.35 16.80
CA ASN A 15 12.71 20.88 18.01
C ASN A 15 12.22 20.21 19.31
N PHE A 16 11.40 19.16 19.20
CA PHE A 16 10.95 18.41 20.37
C PHE A 16 12.08 17.53 20.90
N ARG A 17 12.31 17.59 22.20
CA ARG A 17 13.34 16.79 22.88
C ARG A 17 12.66 15.82 23.84
N LEU A 18 12.89 14.54 23.63
CA LEU A 18 12.47 13.50 24.57
C LEU A 18 13.32 13.64 25.85
N ILE A 19 12.68 13.77 27.01
CA ILE A 19 13.36 13.99 28.30
C ILE A 19 13.32 12.78 29.21
N ASN A 20 12.58 11.72 28.83
CA ASN A 20 12.49 10.50 29.62
C ASN A 20 12.94 9.27 28.81
N LYS A 21 13.29 8.18 29.53
CA LYS A 21 13.64 6.90 28.89
C LYS A 21 12.38 6.14 28.60
N ASN A 22 12.02 5.98 27.30
CA ASN A 22 10.71 5.45 26.99
C ASN A 22 10.65 4.77 25.61
N ASP A 23 9.95 3.64 25.54
CA ASP A 23 9.62 2.92 24.31
C ASP A 23 8.22 3.29 23.74
N GLY A 24 7.53 4.26 24.39
CA GLY A 24 6.15 4.69 24.04
C GLY A 24 6.00 5.44 22.72
N LEU A 25 7.07 5.60 21.93
CA LEU A 25 7.02 6.25 20.61
C LEU A 25 6.14 5.51 19.59
N SER A 26 5.80 4.25 19.86
CA SER A 26 4.92 3.43 19.04
C SER A 26 3.44 3.52 19.44
N LYS A 27 3.09 4.27 20.51
CA LYS A 27 1.71 4.48 20.95
C LYS A 27 0.89 5.17 19.86
N ASP A 28 -0.36 4.75 19.73
CA ASP A 28 -1.31 5.35 18.80
C ASP A 28 -1.85 6.68 19.34
N VAL A 29 -1.93 7.69 18.47
CA VAL A 29 -2.49 9.00 18.77
C VAL A 29 -3.84 9.14 18.09
N GLY A 30 -4.88 9.39 18.89
CA GLY A 30 -6.25 9.64 18.43
C GLY A 30 -6.58 11.13 18.28
N ASN A 31 -5.95 11.99 19.10
CA ASN A 31 -6.21 13.41 19.12
C ASN A 31 -5.00 14.17 19.68
N ILE A 32 -4.99 15.50 19.52
CA ILE A 32 -4.05 16.41 20.20
C ILE A 32 -4.84 17.45 20.99
N VAL A 33 -4.48 17.62 22.26
CA VAL A 33 -5.22 18.45 23.21
C VAL A 33 -4.28 19.34 24.00
N ILE A 34 -4.79 20.48 24.47
CA ILE A 34 -4.07 21.40 25.37
C ILE A 34 -4.52 21.13 26.78
N LEU A 35 -3.57 21.12 27.74
CA LEU A 35 -3.80 21.08 29.16
C LEU A 35 -3.35 22.42 29.77
N GLU A 36 -4.28 23.24 30.20
CA GLU A 36 -4.01 24.50 30.91
C GLU A 36 -5.05 24.75 32.02
N TYR A 37 -6.24 25.18 31.62
CA TYR A 37 -7.32 25.58 32.55
C TYR A 37 -7.92 24.38 33.30
N GLU A 38 -7.96 23.23 32.70
CA GLU A 38 -8.54 21.98 33.22
C GLU A 38 -7.87 21.57 34.56
N SER A 39 -6.58 21.81 34.70
CA SER A 39 -5.83 21.53 35.92
C SER A 39 -6.24 22.49 37.08
N ILE A 40 -6.62 23.74 36.77
CA ILE A 40 -7.04 24.71 37.78
C ILE A 40 -8.40 24.31 38.40
N ILE A 41 -9.31 23.82 37.56
CA ILE A 41 -10.65 23.39 37.97
C ILE A 41 -10.75 21.91 38.32
N ASN A 42 -9.63 21.20 38.27
CA ASN A 42 -9.52 19.75 38.46
C ASN A 42 -10.54 18.95 37.64
N ASN A 43 -10.68 19.28 36.34
CA ASN A 43 -11.62 18.63 35.42
C ASN A 43 -10.91 18.09 34.19
N TYR A 44 -10.65 16.81 34.19
CA TYR A 44 -9.96 16.07 33.10
C TYR A 44 -10.92 15.31 32.19
N ALA A 45 -12.23 15.54 32.25
CA ALA A 45 -13.23 14.83 31.46
C ALA A 45 -13.07 14.99 29.92
N GLY A 46 -12.32 16.01 29.49
CA GLY A 46 -12.02 16.23 28.05
C GLY A 46 -10.83 15.46 27.52
N PHE A 47 -10.10 14.72 28.35
CA PHE A 47 -8.92 13.92 27.97
C PHE A 47 -9.27 12.44 27.88
N CYS A 48 -8.68 11.77 26.90
CA CYS A 48 -8.94 10.37 26.62
C CYS A 48 -7.64 9.58 26.45
N GLU A 49 -7.75 8.27 26.52
CA GLU A 49 -6.68 7.36 26.11
C GLU A 49 -6.23 7.67 24.68
N GLY A 50 -4.91 7.71 24.45
CA GLY A 50 -4.34 7.98 23.14
C GLY A 50 -4.26 9.48 22.77
N ASP A 51 -4.56 10.41 23.68
CA ASP A 51 -4.34 11.83 23.44
C ASP A 51 -2.86 12.20 23.46
N PHE A 52 -2.43 13.04 22.52
CA PHE A 52 -1.16 13.75 22.57
C PHE A 52 -1.39 15.08 23.27
N VAL A 53 -0.92 15.19 24.52
CA VAL A 53 -1.18 16.36 25.38
C VAL A 53 -0.06 17.38 25.25
N ILE A 54 -0.40 18.65 24.99
CA ILE A 54 0.54 19.77 24.99
C ILE A 54 0.17 20.76 26.10
N SER A 55 1.18 21.32 26.78
CA SER A 55 0.97 22.27 27.87
C SER A 55 2.12 23.26 27.98
N SER A 56 1.86 24.47 28.46
CA SER A 56 2.90 25.39 28.91
C SER A 56 3.17 25.29 30.42
N LEU A 57 2.35 24.52 31.13
CA LEU A 57 2.30 24.44 32.60
C LEU A 57 2.02 25.77 33.26
N PHE A 58 1.40 26.72 32.56
CA PHE A 58 1.08 28.04 33.12
C PHE A 58 0.25 27.93 34.39
N PHE A 59 -0.66 26.96 34.49
CA PHE A 59 -1.49 26.69 35.65
C PHE A 59 -0.67 26.40 36.93
N ALA A 60 0.55 25.93 36.82
CA ALA A 60 1.42 25.58 37.91
C ALA A 60 2.44 26.68 38.29
N LYS A 61 2.39 27.84 37.63
CA LYS A 61 3.37 28.92 37.79
C LYS A 61 3.56 29.36 39.25
N ASP A 62 2.47 29.41 40.03
CA ASP A 62 2.50 29.81 41.42
C ASP A 62 2.47 28.62 42.41
N ASN A 63 2.25 27.40 41.90
CA ASN A 63 2.20 26.18 42.71
C ASN A 63 2.66 24.95 41.89
N GLU A 64 3.93 24.60 42.01
CA GLU A 64 4.57 23.49 41.30
C GLU A 64 3.96 22.10 41.62
N SER A 65 3.29 21.94 42.80
CA SER A 65 2.65 20.68 43.15
C SER A 65 1.53 20.27 42.17
N LEU A 66 0.93 21.22 41.48
CA LEU A 66 -0.10 20.98 40.45
C LEU A 66 0.45 20.21 39.24
N ILE A 67 1.76 20.29 38.96
CA ILE A 67 2.38 19.52 37.89
C ILE A 67 2.23 18.02 38.18
N ARG A 68 2.55 17.60 39.42
CA ARG A 68 2.44 16.20 39.84
C ARG A 68 1.01 15.68 39.72
N GLU A 69 0.06 16.47 40.20
CA GLU A 69 -1.37 16.12 40.16
C GLU A 69 -1.88 15.98 38.72
N ALA A 70 -1.56 16.95 37.87
CA ALA A 70 -1.94 16.92 36.44
C ALA A 70 -1.35 15.71 35.72
N PHE A 71 -0.05 15.45 35.91
CA PHE A 71 0.59 14.29 35.25
C PHE A 71 0.07 12.96 35.79
N HIS A 72 -0.31 12.88 37.08
CA HIS A 72 -0.93 11.68 37.63
C HIS A 72 -2.23 11.34 36.90
N HIS A 73 -3.11 12.33 36.70
CA HIS A 73 -4.36 12.15 35.94
C HIS A 73 -4.10 11.73 34.47
N LEU A 74 -3.13 12.36 33.79
CA LEU A 74 -2.79 12.01 32.41
C LEU A 74 -2.24 10.58 32.31
N VAL A 75 -1.49 10.14 33.31
CA VAL A 75 -0.97 8.76 33.40
C VAL A 75 -2.12 7.77 33.63
N GLU A 76 -3.05 8.07 34.53
CA GLU A 76 -4.25 7.23 34.75
C GLU A 76 -5.12 7.09 33.48
N LEU A 77 -5.22 8.15 32.68
CA LEU A 77 -5.93 8.16 31.40
C LEU A 77 -5.17 7.45 30.27
N ASN A 78 -3.92 7.01 30.50
CA ASN A 78 -3.07 6.36 29.52
C ASN A 78 -2.91 7.18 28.22
N VAL A 79 -2.61 8.48 28.35
CA VAL A 79 -2.38 9.32 27.18
C VAL A 79 -1.21 8.82 26.32
N ALA A 80 -1.19 9.19 25.04
CA ALA A 80 -0.16 8.72 24.11
C ALA A 80 1.19 9.38 24.36
N ALA A 81 1.21 10.68 24.63
CA ALA A 81 2.41 11.46 24.90
C ALA A 81 2.08 12.77 25.61
N ILE A 82 3.08 13.36 26.28
CA ILE A 82 2.98 14.68 26.90
C ILE A 82 4.11 15.55 26.37
N ALA A 83 3.80 16.78 25.93
CA ALA A 83 4.82 17.73 25.48
C ALA A 83 4.67 19.08 26.20
N VAL A 84 5.73 19.52 26.82
CA VAL A 84 5.77 20.74 27.62
C VAL A 84 6.54 21.85 26.90
N LYS A 85 5.89 23.00 26.74
CA LYS A 85 6.54 24.19 26.20
C LYS A 85 7.34 24.88 27.31
N THR A 86 8.66 24.97 27.14
CA THR A 86 9.57 25.54 28.15
C THR A 86 9.52 27.07 28.19
N ILE A 87 8.42 27.63 28.72
CA ILE A 87 8.24 29.07 28.93
C ILE A 87 8.33 29.40 30.42
N PHE A 88 7.70 28.57 31.26
CA PHE A 88 7.57 28.82 32.71
C PHE A 88 8.44 27.86 33.52
N PHE A 89 8.73 26.68 32.99
CA PHE A 89 9.54 25.66 33.62
C PHE A 89 10.59 25.14 32.64
N ASP A 90 11.86 25.18 33.06
CA ASP A 90 12.97 24.61 32.25
C ASP A 90 13.11 23.12 32.46
N THR A 91 12.67 22.60 33.60
CA THR A 91 12.77 21.18 33.98
C THR A 91 11.43 20.69 34.56
N ILE A 92 11.18 19.40 34.43
CA ILE A 92 10.06 18.71 35.06
C ILE A 92 10.60 17.88 36.22
N PRO A 93 9.89 17.83 37.39
CA PRO A 93 10.36 17.09 38.57
C PRO A 93 10.65 15.61 38.25
N ASP A 94 11.74 15.08 38.82
CA ASP A 94 12.22 13.70 38.55
C ASP A 94 11.18 12.63 38.91
N ASP A 95 10.40 12.83 39.95
CA ASP A 95 9.36 11.91 40.37
C ASP A 95 8.20 11.85 39.36
N VAL A 96 7.87 12.96 38.70
CA VAL A 96 6.87 13.04 37.60
C VAL A 96 7.41 12.30 36.37
N ILE A 97 8.69 12.49 36.04
CA ILE A 97 9.34 11.77 34.95
C ILE A 97 9.36 10.27 35.23
N ASN A 98 9.66 9.85 36.46
CA ASN A 98 9.66 8.44 36.84
C ASN A 98 8.26 7.80 36.73
N MET A 99 7.23 8.53 37.08
CA MET A 99 5.82 8.10 36.93
C MET A 99 5.45 7.88 35.46
N CYS A 100 5.83 8.80 34.57
CA CYS A 100 5.63 8.65 33.13
C CYS A 100 6.41 7.47 32.53
N ASN A 101 7.65 7.23 33.01
CA ASN A 101 8.45 6.08 32.62
C ASN A 101 7.78 4.76 32.98
N ALA A 102 7.25 4.65 34.22
CA ALA A 102 6.55 3.45 34.69
C ALA A 102 5.32 3.10 33.84
N SER A 103 4.65 4.10 33.26
CA SER A 103 3.47 3.96 32.42
C SER A 103 3.75 4.00 30.93
N ASN A 104 5.03 4.02 30.55
CA ASN A 104 5.46 4.05 29.15
C ASN A 104 4.87 5.23 28.37
N ILE A 105 4.83 6.43 28.98
CA ILE A 105 4.35 7.66 28.34
C ILE A 105 5.57 8.55 28.03
N PRO A 106 5.86 8.82 26.74
CA PRO A 106 6.94 9.71 26.35
C PRO A 106 6.62 11.17 26.73
N VAL A 107 7.63 11.82 27.32
CA VAL A 107 7.53 13.24 27.71
C VAL A 107 8.56 14.03 26.90
N PHE A 108 8.08 15.10 26.28
CA PHE A 108 8.87 15.98 25.42
C PHE A 108 8.93 17.39 26.00
N THR A 109 9.99 18.10 25.68
CA THR A 109 10.05 19.55 25.82
C THR A 109 10.23 20.23 24.47
N PHE A 110 9.69 21.43 24.30
CA PHE A 110 9.84 22.26 23.09
C PHE A 110 9.74 23.75 23.42
N ASN A 111 10.22 24.63 22.52
CA ASN A 111 10.20 26.09 22.74
C ASN A 111 9.74 26.91 21.53
N ASN A 112 10.06 26.52 20.30
CA ASN A 112 9.94 27.38 19.11
C ASN A 112 8.67 27.14 18.25
N ALA A 113 7.61 26.53 18.80
CA ALA A 113 6.35 26.32 18.09
C ALA A 113 5.16 26.95 18.83
N TYR A 114 4.19 27.46 18.08
CA TYR A 114 2.89 27.83 18.63
C TYR A 114 2.03 26.60 18.81
N MET A 115 1.30 26.50 19.95
CA MET A 115 0.48 25.31 20.23
C MET A 115 -0.64 25.13 19.22
N GLU A 116 -1.21 26.24 18.75
CA GLU A 116 -2.25 26.26 17.72
C GLU A 116 -1.76 25.65 16.41
N ASP A 117 -0.54 25.96 16.00
CA ASP A 117 0.05 25.40 14.78
C ASP A 117 0.30 23.89 14.91
N LEU A 118 0.71 23.43 16.09
CA LEU A 118 0.88 22.02 16.40
C LEU A 118 -0.45 21.27 16.32
N ILE A 119 -1.51 21.83 16.89
CA ILE A 119 -2.86 21.24 16.84
C ILE A 119 -3.34 21.13 15.40
N VAL A 120 -3.23 22.18 14.61
CA VAL A 120 -3.63 22.17 13.19
C VAL A 120 -2.85 21.13 12.44
N CYS A 121 -1.53 21.08 12.62
CA CYS A 121 -0.65 20.16 11.89
C CYS A 121 -0.95 18.68 12.21
N VAL A 122 -1.16 18.33 13.49
CA VAL A 122 -1.51 16.96 13.89
C VAL A 122 -2.93 16.59 13.46
N ASN A 123 -3.90 17.50 13.59
CA ASN A 123 -5.26 17.25 13.13
C ASN A 123 -5.32 17.05 11.60
N ASP A 124 -4.55 17.80 10.83
CA ASP A 124 -4.44 17.59 9.38
C ASP A 124 -3.87 16.21 9.05
N LEU A 125 -2.85 15.76 9.80
CA LEU A 125 -2.30 14.42 9.67
C LEU A 125 -3.34 13.33 10.00
N LEU A 126 -4.05 13.47 11.12
CA LEU A 126 -5.08 12.53 11.56
C LEU A 126 -6.22 12.42 10.54
N LYS A 127 -6.74 13.56 10.08
CA LYS A 127 -7.81 13.62 9.06
C LYS A 127 -7.34 13.05 7.73
N GLY A 128 -6.14 13.42 7.28
CA GLY A 128 -5.59 12.89 6.04
C GLY A 128 -5.43 11.38 6.08
N LYS A 129 -4.95 10.83 7.21
CA LYS A 129 -4.80 9.38 7.40
C LYS A 129 -6.16 8.67 7.38
N GLN A 130 -7.20 9.27 7.92
CA GLN A 130 -8.56 8.75 7.87
C GLN A 130 -9.13 8.77 6.44
N GLN A 131 -8.91 9.85 5.70
CA GLN A 131 -9.41 9.98 4.33
C GLN A 131 -8.85 8.92 3.39
N TYR A 132 -7.53 8.62 3.45
CA TYR A 132 -6.98 7.60 2.56
C TYR A 132 -7.43 6.18 2.93
N LEU A 133 -7.69 5.87 4.22
CA LEU A 133 -8.26 4.59 4.64
C LEU A 133 -9.68 4.40 4.09
N ILE A 134 -10.50 5.44 4.15
CA ILE A 134 -11.85 5.45 3.56
C ILE A 134 -11.77 5.24 2.04
N ALA A 135 -10.88 5.95 1.35
CA ALA A 135 -10.71 5.78 -0.09
C ALA A 135 -10.22 4.36 -0.47
N GLU A 136 -9.32 3.76 0.30
CA GLU A 136 -8.89 2.37 0.12
C GLU A 136 -10.05 1.38 0.32
N GLU A 137 -10.89 1.60 1.33
CA GLU A 137 -12.07 0.78 1.61
C GLU A 137 -13.11 0.88 0.47
N HIS A 138 -13.34 2.09 -0.03
CA HIS A 138 -14.19 2.33 -1.20
C HIS A 138 -13.67 1.58 -2.44
N LEU A 139 -12.36 1.65 -2.73
CA LEU A 139 -11.78 0.88 -3.84
C LEU A 139 -11.93 -0.63 -3.64
N ASN A 140 -11.66 -1.13 -2.44
CA ASN A 140 -11.82 -2.55 -2.13
C ASN A 140 -13.26 -3.02 -2.36
N SER A 141 -14.25 -2.19 -2.02
CA SER A 141 -15.67 -2.52 -2.18
C SER A 141 -16.10 -2.68 -3.63
N ILE A 142 -15.50 -1.94 -4.57
CA ILE A 142 -15.85 -2.02 -5.99
C ILE A 142 -14.99 -3.00 -6.78
N ILE A 143 -13.79 -3.35 -6.32
CA ILE A 143 -12.88 -4.24 -7.04
C ILE A 143 -13.12 -5.71 -6.65
N ASN A 144 -13.33 -5.99 -5.37
CA ASN A 144 -13.42 -7.36 -4.84
C ASN A 144 -14.85 -7.93 -4.83
N THR A 145 -15.84 -7.20 -5.33
CA THR A 145 -17.23 -7.61 -5.41
C THR A 145 -17.74 -7.49 -6.85
N THR A 146 -19.01 -7.80 -7.06
CA THR A 146 -19.72 -7.56 -8.33
C THR A 146 -20.66 -6.37 -8.18
N PRO A 147 -20.15 -5.13 -8.10
CA PRO A 147 -20.97 -3.96 -7.83
C PRO A 147 -21.86 -3.59 -9.04
N SER A 148 -22.96 -2.89 -8.77
CA SER A 148 -23.73 -2.26 -9.83
C SER A 148 -22.93 -1.12 -10.47
N LYS A 149 -23.21 -0.81 -11.74
CA LYS A 149 -22.59 0.34 -12.43
C LYS A 149 -22.78 1.65 -11.65
N HIS A 150 -23.96 1.85 -11.08
CA HIS A 150 -24.29 3.02 -10.26
C HIS A 150 -23.40 3.10 -9.00
N THR A 151 -23.17 1.96 -8.32
CA THR A 151 -22.28 1.90 -7.15
C THR A 151 -20.86 2.30 -7.51
N VAL A 152 -20.35 1.80 -8.65
CA VAL A 152 -18.99 2.14 -9.11
C VAL A 152 -18.86 3.63 -9.43
N GLU A 153 -19.84 4.20 -10.14
CA GLU A 153 -19.86 5.62 -10.48
C GLU A 153 -19.96 6.50 -9.23
N HIS A 154 -20.82 6.15 -8.27
CA HIS A 154 -20.92 6.85 -6.99
C HIS A 154 -19.58 6.84 -6.25
N THR A 155 -18.94 5.68 -6.14
CA THR A 155 -17.60 5.55 -5.52
C THR A 155 -16.54 6.41 -6.24
N ALA A 156 -16.60 6.50 -7.57
CA ALA A 156 -15.69 7.38 -8.32
C ALA A 156 -15.85 8.85 -7.90
N TYR A 157 -17.06 9.33 -7.74
CA TYR A 157 -17.32 10.70 -7.26
C TYR A 157 -16.98 10.91 -5.77
N GLU A 158 -17.09 9.88 -4.94
CA GLU A 158 -16.60 9.94 -3.54
C GLU A 158 -15.09 10.08 -3.47
N ILE A 159 -14.35 9.42 -4.39
CA ILE A 159 -12.89 9.58 -4.50
C ILE A 159 -12.53 10.97 -5.02
N ASN A 160 -13.22 11.44 -6.07
CA ASN A 160 -13.01 12.77 -6.61
C ASN A 160 -14.29 13.31 -7.32
N PRO A 161 -14.95 14.30 -6.72
CA PRO A 161 -16.17 14.88 -7.30
C PRO A 161 -15.94 15.63 -8.61
N HIS A 162 -14.70 15.89 -9.00
CA HIS A 162 -14.33 16.60 -10.23
C HIS A 162 -13.94 15.67 -11.38
N PHE A 163 -14.06 14.36 -11.22
CA PHE A 163 -13.76 13.42 -12.30
C PHE A 163 -14.67 13.66 -13.51
N SER A 164 -14.06 13.57 -14.69
CA SER A 164 -14.75 13.52 -15.99
C SER A 164 -15.00 12.07 -16.39
N ASN A 165 -15.87 11.85 -17.40
CA ASN A 165 -16.30 10.51 -17.78
C ASN A 165 -15.16 9.60 -18.27
N ASN A 166 -14.22 10.14 -19.06
CA ASN A 166 -13.08 9.32 -19.53
C ASN A 166 -12.06 9.21 -18.42
N ILE A 167 -11.63 7.99 -18.16
CA ILE A 167 -10.66 7.66 -17.11
C ILE A 167 -9.59 6.70 -17.62
N VAL A 168 -8.44 6.81 -17.03
CA VAL A 168 -7.33 5.85 -17.12
C VAL A 168 -6.68 5.74 -15.75
N SER A 169 -6.24 4.56 -15.38
CA SER A 169 -5.56 4.34 -14.10
C SER A 169 -4.16 3.77 -14.28
N ALA A 170 -3.30 4.04 -13.31
CA ALA A 170 -2.02 3.37 -13.15
C ALA A 170 -1.90 2.76 -11.76
N TYR A 171 -1.50 1.50 -11.69
CA TYR A 171 -1.13 0.86 -10.44
C TYR A 171 0.39 0.80 -10.32
N ILE A 172 0.91 1.28 -9.19
CA ILE A 172 2.32 1.54 -8.97
C ILE A 172 2.78 0.75 -7.75
N THR A 173 3.83 -0.05 -7.94
CA THR A 173 4.45 -0.86 -6.88
C THR A 173 5.97 -0.70 -6.93
N LYS A 174 6.64 -0.86 -5.80
CA LYS A 174 8.10 -0.76 -5.71
C LYS A 174 8.76 -1.97 -6.39
N LYS A 175 9.85 -1.75 -7.14
CA LYS A 175 10.63 -2.83 -7.79
C LYS A 175 11.27 -3.77 -6.78
N GLU A 176 11.90 -3.22 -5.75
CA GLU A 176 12.45 -4.02 -4.67
C GLU A 176 11.34 -4.50 -3.75
N LEU A 177 11.19 -5.81 -3.62
CA LEU A 177 10.37 -6.48 -2.61
C LEU A 177 11.05 -6.33 -1.22
N THR A 178 11.33 -5.11 -0.80
CA THR A 178 11.65 -4.87 0.60
C THR A 178 10.37 -5.15 1.40
N LYS A 179 10.47 -5.88 2.52
CA LYS A 179 9.36 -6.11 3.47
C LYS A 179 8.76 -4.81 4.04
N ASP A 180 9.21 -3.67 3.54
CA ASP A 180 8.71 -2.36 3.88
C ASP A 180 7.44 -2.03 3.06
N TYR A 181 6.33 -2.65 3.47
CA TYR A 181 4.99 -2.35 2.94
C TYR A 181 4.53 -0.91 3.25
N ASN A 182 5.35 -0.15 3.98
CA ASN A 182 5.01 1.19 4.45
C ASN A 182 5.42 2.30 3.46
N TRP A 183 6.08 1.99 2.33
CA TRP A 183 6.52 3.03 1.39
C TRP A 183 5.35 3.89 0.87
N VAL A 184 4.19 3.27 0.60
CA VAL A 184 2.98 3.99 0.16
C VAL A 184 2.52 4.92 1.27
N ILE A 185 2.41 4.40 2.50
CA ILE A 185 2.03 5.18 3.67
C ILE A 185 3.01 6.33 3.90
N SER A 186 4.33 6.07 3.76
CA SER A 186 5.36 7.10 3.89
C SER A 186 5.24 8.17 2.80
N CYS A 187 4.91 7.79 1.55
CA CYS A 187 4.61 8.74 0.49
C CYS A 187 3.38 9.59 0.83
N PHE A 188 2.27 8.98 1.26
CA PHE A 188 1.06 9.71 1.66
C PHE A 188 1.31 10.65 2.83
N ASN A 189 2.00 10.19 3.88
CA ASN A 189 2.35 11.03 5.02
C ASN A 189 3.19 12.23 4.56
N ARG A 190 4.23 12.01 3.73
CA ARG A 190 5.06 13.10 3.20
C ARG A 190 4.26 14.11 2.37
N LEU A 191 3.27 13.65 1.60
CA LEU A 191 2.39 14.52 0.83
C LEU A 191 1.49 15.36 1.73
N LEU A 192 0.99 14.78 2.83
CA LEU A 192 0.22 15.49 3.85
C LEU A 192 1.07 16.58 4.54
N TYR A 193 2.34 16.28 4.87
CA TYR A 193 3.26 17.23 5.51
C TYR A 193 3.60 18.42 4.62
N LYS A 194 3.70 18.23 3.31
CA LYS A 194 4.06 19.31 2.37
C LYS A 194 2.91 20.27 2.08
N LYS A 195 1.79 20.26 2.82
CA LYS A 195 0.57 21.06 2.57
C LYS A 195 -0.04 20.84 1.16
N TYR A 196 0.29 19.77 0.47
CA TYR A 196 -0.45 19.33 -0.71
C TYR A 196 -1.78 18.72 -0.23
N GLN A 197 -2.66 19.59 0.28
CA GLN A 197 -3.83 19.28 1.10
C GLN A 197 -4.96 18.55 0.38
N GLN A 198 -4.74 18.10 -0.85
CA GLN A 198 -5.76 17.34 -1.56
C GLN A 198 -5.16 16.04 -2.09
N LEU A 199 -5.65 14.92 -1.59
CA LEU A 199 -5.44 13.58 -2.17
C LEU A 199 -5.97 13.51 -3.61
N SER A 200 -6.74 14.52 -4.03
CA SER A 200 -7.29 14.70 -5.37
C SER A 200 -7.02 16.10 -5.88
N SER A 201 -6.62 16.22 -7.12
CA SER A 201 -6.69 17.48 -7.89
C SER A 201 -7.92 17.45 -8.80
N TYR A 202 -8.15 18.52 -9.58
CA TYR A 202 -9.32 18.59 -10.46
C TYR A 202 -9.45 17.42 -11.42
N ASN A 203 -8.38 16.80 -11.87
CA ASN A 203 -8.37 15.78 -12.91
C ASN A 203 -7.66 14.47 -12.54
N TYR A 204 -7.06 14.35 -11.35
CA TYR A 204 -6.48 13.10 -10.87
C TYR A 204 -6.60 12.92 -9.36
N SER A 205 -6.59 11.66 -8.96
CA SER A 205 -6.49 11.23 -7.55
C SER A 205 -5.51 10.09 -7.41
N TYR A 206 -4.93 9.96 -6.23
CA TYR A 206 -4.11 8.83 -5.87
C TYR A 206 -4.66 8.18 -4.59
N VAL A 207 -4.76 6.85 -4.61
CA VAL A 207 -5.34 6.07 -3.51
C VAL A 207 -4.41 4.91 -3.21
N LYS A 208 -4.19 4.63 -1.91
CA LYS A 208 -3.51 3.41 -1.49
C LYS A 208 -4.38 2.20 -1.86
N TYR A 209 -3.76 1.16 -2.41
CA TYR A 209 -4.41 -0.10 -2.71
C TYR A 209 -3.41 -1.25 -2.56
N LYS A 210 -3.72 -2.20 -1.67
CA LYS A 210 -2.81 -3.31 -1.35
C LYS A 210 -1.39 -2.79 -1.03
N ASN A 211 -0.37 -3.34 -1.69
CA ASN A 211 1.03 -2.97 -1.51
C ASN A 211 1.49 -1.82 -2.42
N GLY A 212 0.57 -1.14 -3.08
CA GLY A 212 0.84 -0.12 -4.07
C GLY A 212 -0.06 1.10 -3.97
N MET A 213 0.07 1.94 -4.97
CA MET A 213 -0.72 3.15 -5.15
C MET A 213 -1.44 3.10 -6.50
N VAL A 214 -2.74 3.35 -6.48
CA VAL A 214 -3.53 3.59 -7.69
C VAL A 214 -3.53 5.09 -7.97
N LEU A 215 -3.10 5.50 -9.16
CA LEU A 215 -3.34 6.82 -9.72
C LEU A 215 -4.50 6.72 -10.72
N ILE A 216 -5.50 7.58 -10.56
CA ILE A 216 -6.65 7.69 -11.46
C ILE A 216 -6.57 9.06 -12.11
N TYR A 217 -6.56 9.12 -13.42
CA TYR A 217 -6.57 10.35 -14.20
C TYR A 217 -7.85 10.42 -15.04
N SER A 218 -8.56 11.55 -14.98
CA SER A 218 -9.78 11.77 -15.76
C SER A 218 -9.64 12.93 -16.74
N PHE A 219 -10.39 12.88 -17.85
CA PHE A 219 -10.32 13.86 -18.92
C PHE A 219 -11.60 13.95 -19.71
N LYS A 220 -11.83 15.08 -20.39
CA LYS A 220 -13.08 15.32 -21.14
C LYS A 220 -13.03 14.77 -22.57
N ASN A 221 -11.92 14.89 -23.27
CA ASN A 221 -11.78 14.52 -24.68
C ASN A 221 -10.65 13.51 -24.87
N GLU A 222 -10.92 12.37 -25.52
CA GLU A 222 -9.94 11.31 -25.80
C GLU A 222 -8.79 11.78 -26.69
N GLU A 223 -9.05 12.70 -27.62
CA GLU A 223 -8.03 13.22 -28.55
C GLU A 223 -6.84 13.94 -27.87
N THR A 224 -6.98 14.28 -26.60
CA THR A 224 -5.94 14.99 -25.83
C THR A 224 -4.90 14.07 -25.23
N ILE A 225 -5.12 12.74 -25.18
CA ILE A 225 -4.22 11.81 -24.50
C ILE A 225 -3.57 10.86 -25.51
N ARG A 226 -2.34 11.16 -25.89
CA ARG A 226 -1.51 10.30 -26.75
C ARG A 226 -0.50 9.46 -25.95
N ASP A 227 -0.17 9.85 -24.72
CA ASP A 227 0.85 9.23 -23.89
C ASP A 227 0.41 9.19 -22.41
N CYS A 228 -0.34 8.15 -22.04
CA CYS A 228 -0.77 7.94 -20.65
C CYS A 228 0.44 7.70 -19.72
N ALA A 229 1.48 7.00 -20.17
CA ALA A 229 2.67 6.77 -19.36
C ALA A 229 3.36 8.08 -19.01
N GLY A 230 3.54 8.98 -19.97
CA GLY A 230 4.11 10.31 -19.74
C GLY A 230 3.32 11.13 -18.72
N ILE A 231 1.98 11.04 -18.75
CA ILE A 231 1.13 11.72 -17.75
C ILE A 231 1.42 11.19 -16.36
N PHE A 232 1.39 9.87 -16.15
CA PHE A 232 1.63 9.26 -14.84
C PHE A 232 3.06 9.48 -14.33
N LEU A 233 4.06 9.39 -15.21
CA LEU A 233 5.46 9.71 -14.86
C LEU A 233 5.61 11.16 -14.41
N ASN A 234 4.92 12.10 -15.06
CA ASN A 234 4.94 13.51 -14.66
C ASN A 234 4.22 13.74 -13.33
N ILE A 235 3.09 13.05 -13.07
CA ILE A 235 2.39 13.12 -11.78
C ILE A 235 3.32 12.60 -10.68
N LEU A 236 3.97 11.45 -10.85
CA LEU A 236 4.90 10.89 -9.86
C LEU A 236 6.05 11.85 -9.54
N LYS A 237 6.64 12.48 -10.57
CA LYS A 237 7.69 13.50 -10.38
C LYS A 237 7.19 14.71 -9.58
N LYS A 238 5.96 15.19 -9.84
CA LYS A 238 5.35 16.27 -9.04
C LYS A 238 5.13 15.88 -7.58
N LEU A 239 4.91 14.60 -7.32
CA LEU A 239 4.77 14.03 -5.97
C LEU A 239 6.13 13.70 -5.32
N ASP A 240 7.27 14.11 -5.93
CA ASP A 240 8.64 13.77 -5.51
C ASP A 240 8.89 12.25 -5.38
N ILE A 241 8.23 11.48 -6.25
CA ILE A 241 8.42 10.03 -6.35
C ILE A 241 9.28 9.76 -7.59
N ASN A 242 10.45 9.12 -7.41
CA ASN A 242 11.29 8.72 -8.53
C ASN A 242 10.67 7.53 -9.26
N PRO A 243 10.14 7.66 -10.50
CA PRO A 243 9.46 6.61 -11.20
C PRO A 243 10.33 5.39 -11.55
N GLU A 244 11.66 5.55 -11.60
CA GLU A 244 12.59 4.47 -11.97
C GLU A 244 12.64 3.34 -10.94
N LEU A 245 12.24 3.63 -9.70
CA LEU A 245 12.20 2.68 -8.59
C LEU A 245 10.92 1.83 -8.56
N PHE A 246 10.02 2.01 -9.54
CA PHE A 246 8.70 1.42 -9.50
C PHE A 246 8.33 0.69 -10.79
N HIS A 247 7.48 -0.32 -10.63
CA HIS A 247 6.71 -0.93 -11.70
C HIS A 247 5.36 -0.22 -11.83
N ILE A 248 4.93 0.07 -13.06
CA ILE A 248 3.74 0.85 -13.36
C ILE A 248 2.86 0.08 -14.37
N GLY A 249 1.75 -0.47 -13.93
CA GLY A 249 0.74 -1.02 -14.82
C GLY A 249 -0.29 0.05 -15.19
N ILE A 250 -0.62 0.18 -16.46
CA ILE A 250 -1.52 1.22 -17.00
C ILE A 250 -2.71 0.54 -17.66
N SER A 251 -3.93 0.95 -17.30
CA SER A 251 -5.18 0.43 -17.89
C SER A 251 -5.37 0.87 -19.34
N SER A 252 -6.36 0.28 -20.00
CA SER A 252 -7.00 0.88 -21.16
C SER A 252 -7.72 2.17 -20.76
N ILE A 253 -8.10 3.00 -21.74
CA ILE A 253 -8.97 4.15 -21.52
C ILE A 253 -10.42 3.67 -21.46
N HIS A 254 -11.11 4.08 -20.40
CA HIS A 254 -12.54 3.83 -20.21
C HIS A 254 -13.33 5.13 -20.38
N SER A 255 -14.49 5.07 -21.06
CA SER A 255 -15.32 6.24 -21.38
C SER A 255 -16.45 6.50 -20.37
N SER A 256 -16.46 5.75 -19.25
CA SER A 256 -17.45 5.89 -18.20
C SER A 256 -16.85 5.67 -16.81
N LEU A 257 -17.19 6.53 -15.86
CA LEU A 257 -16.86 6.35 -14.45
C LEU A 257 -17.43 5.07 -13.83
N SER A 258 -18.53 4.55 -14.43
CA SER A 258 -19.13 3.27 -14.01
C SER A 258 -18.26 2.05 -14.32
N GLU A 259 -17.10 2.23 -14.96
CA GLU A 259 -16.10 1.21 -15.28
C GLU A 259 -14.79 1.37 -14.48
N LEU A 260 -14.80 2.22 -13.44
CA LEU A 260 -13.61 2.48 -12.63
C LEU A 260 -13.00 1.20 -12.02
N ASN A 261 -13.83 0.26 -11.59
CA ASN A 261 -13.38 -1.04 -11.07
C ASN A 261 -12.62 -1.86 -12.12
N LEU A 262 -13.11 -1.88 -13.37
CA LEU A 262 -12.42 -2.54 -14.49
C LEU A 262 -11.11 -1.83 -14.82
N CYS A 263 -11.16 -0.50 -14.93
CA CYS A 263 -9.99 0.34 -15.17
C CYS A 263 -8.87 0.05 -14.16
N ILE A 264 -9.17 0.01 -12.86
CA ILE A 264 -8.18 -0.30 -11.82
C ILE A 264 -7.70 -1.75 -11.92
N THR A 265 -8.60 -2.71 -12.13
CA THR A 265 -8.24 -4.12 -12.28
C THR A 265 -7.26 -4.34 -13.44
N GLU A 266 -7.48 -3.67 -14.57
CA GLU A 266 -6.58 -3.71 -15.73
C GLU A 266 -5.19 -3.17 -15.39
N SER A 267 -5.09 -2.05 -14.66
CA SER A 267 -3.80 -1.50 -14.25
C SER A 267 -3.05 -2.42 -13.26
N VAL A 268 -3.76 -3.08 -12.35
CA VAL A 268 -3.20 -4.09 -11.44
C VAL A 268 -2.66 -5.28 -12.22
N ASN A 269 -3.42 -5.80 -13.18
CA ASN A 269 -3.02 -6.91 -14.02
C ASN A 269 -1.80 -6.58 -14.90
N ALA A 270 -1.77 -5.38 -15.48
CA ALA A 270 -0.60 -4.91 -16.25
C ALA A 270 0.65 -4.77 -15.37
N ASN A 271 0.49 -4.35 -14.11
CA ASN A 271 1.59 -4.25 -13.15
C ASN A 271 2.20 -5.61 -12.80
N MET A 272 1.40 -6.68 -12.71
CA MET A 272 1.91 -8.03 -12.51
C MET A 272 2.89 -8.46 -13.62
N ILE A 273 2.60 -8.07 -14.88
CA ILE A 273 3.52 -8.32 -15.99
C ILE A 273 4.80 -7.49 -15.87
N CYS A 274 4.70 -6.25 -15.35
CA CYS A 274 5.90 -5.46 -15.07
C CYS A 274 6.83 -6.17 -14.10
N HIS A 275 6.30 -6.73 -13.02
CA HIS A 275 7.08 -7.53 -12.06
C HIS A 275 7.74 -8.74 -12.72
N ASN A 276 6.97 -9.55 -13.46
CA ASN A 276 7.47 -10.80 -14.05
C ASN A 276 8.52 -10.57 -15.12
N LYS A 277 8.47 -9.44 -15.82
CA LYS A 277 9.41 -9.11 -16.91
C LYS A 277 10.48 -8.10 -16.51
N ASP A 278 10.44 -7.62 -15.27
CA ASP A 278 11.29 -6.54 -14.74
C ASP A 278 11.33 -5.31 -15.67
N ILE A 279 10.17 -4.89 -16.14
CA ILE A 279 10.02 -3.68 -16.97
C ILE A 279 9.36 -2.55 -16.17
N GLN A 280 9.70 -1.31 -16.51
CA GLN A 280 9.24 -0.14 -15.78
C GLN A 280 7.72 0.06 -15.89
N TYR A 281 7.15 -0.05 -17.10
CA TYR A 281 5.70 0.09 -17.28
C TYR A 281 5.16 -0.84 -18.36
N MET A 282 3.87 -1.15 -18.25
CA MET A 282 3.10 -1.97 -19.19
C MET A 282 1.71 -1.39 -19.37
N TYR A 283 1.26 -1.23 -20.60
CA TYR A 283 -0.14 -0.97 -20.91
C TYR A 283 -0.94 -2.28 -20.93
N TYR A 284 -2.12 -2.27 -20.34
CA TYR A 284 -3.01 -3.45 -20.37
C TYR A 284 -3.30 -3.89 -21.81
N ASP A 285 -3.47 -2.93 -22.74
CA ASP A 285 -3.69 -3.24 -24.17
C ASP A 285 -2.56 -4.08 -24.77
N ASN A 286 -1.35 -3.94 -24.27
CA ASN A 286 -0.16 -4.65 -24.72
C ASN A 286 0.13 -5.96 -23.97
N CYS A 287 -0.75 -6.36 -23.01
CA CYS A 287 -0.56 -7.60 -22.24
C CYS A 287 -0.75 -8.89 -23.09
N GLY A 288 -1.25 -8.77 -24.33
CA GLY A 288 -1.39 -9.90 -25.25
C GLY A 288 -2.25 -11.01 -24.67
N PHE A 289 -1.76 -12.25 -24.74
CA PHE A 289 -2.48 -13.42 -24.26
C PHE A 289 -2.77 -13.40 -22.75
N TYR A 290 -1.96 -12.70 -21.95
CA TYR A 290 -2.18 -12.61 -20.50
C TYR A 290 -3.52 -12.00 -20.12
N LYS A 291 -4.16 -11.20 -21.00
CA LYS A 291 -5.53 -10.69 -20.78
C LYS A 291 -6.53 -11.83 -20.53
N TYR A 292 -6.36 -12.97 -21.22
CA TYR A 292 -7.21 -14.15 -21.03
C TYR A 292 -6.85 -14.89 -19.74
N ILE A 293 -5.56 -14.97 -19.41
CA ILE A 293 -5.08 -15.63 -18.18
C ILE A 293 -5.62 -14.93 -16.93
N PHE A 294 -5.71 -13.61 -16.92
CA PHE A 294 -6.27 -12.86 -15.79
C PHE A 294 -7.72 -13.25 -15.47
N ALA A 295 -8.52 -13.59 -16.47
CA ALA A 295 -9.89 -14.05 -16.29
C ALA A 295 -9.99 -15.38 -15.53
N TYR A 296 -8.99 -16.26 -15.65
CA TYR A 296 -8.96 -17.56 -14.96
C TYR A 296 -8.72 -17.43 -13.47
N ASN A 297 -8.10 -16.33 -13.01
CA ASN A 297 -7.81 -16.13 -11.57
C ASN A 297 -9.05 -16.05 -10.68
N THR A 298 -10.21 -15.74 -11.22
CA THR A 298 -11.50 -15.73 -10.50
C THR A 298 -12.28 -17.03 -10.64
N ASN A 299 -11.79 -17.99 -11.44
CA ASN A 299 -12.47 -19.24 -11.72
C ASN A 299 -11.98 -20.37 -10.81
N GLU A 300 -12.79 -20.74 -9.81
CA GLU A 300 -12.41 -21.78 -8.85
C GLU A 300 -12.23 -23.17 -9.49
N SER A 301 -13.03 -23.52 -10.48
CA SER A 301 -12.88 -24.80 -11.21
C SER A 301 -11.53 -24.88 -11.94
N PHE A 302 -11.10 -23.76 -12.52
CA PHE A 302 -9.78 -23.67 -13.14
C PHE A 302 -8.66 -23.82 -12.10
N LYS A 303 -8.75 -23.16 -10.96
CA LYS A 303 -7.75 -23.25 -9.89
C LYS A 303 -7.61 -24.69 -9.36
N ILE A 304 -8.70 -25.40 -9.20
CA ILE A 304 -8.70 -26.81 -8.77
C ILE A 304 -7.93 -27.66 -9.80
N LEU A 305 -8.24 -27.50 -11.08
CA LEU A 305 -7.56 -28.21 -12.18
C LEU A 305 -6.08 -27.86 -12.24
N TYR A 306 -5.75 -26.57 -12.18
CA TYR A 306 -4.40 -26.04 -12.15
C TYR A 306 -3.57 -26.67 -11.00
N ASN A 307 -4.08 -26.59 -9.77
CA ASN A 307 -3.39 -27.17 -8.61
C ASN A 307 -3.17 -28.68 -8.75
N LYS A 308 -4.16 -29.39 -9.28
CA LYS A 308 -4.03 -30.83 -9.53
C LYS A 308 -2.89 -31.14 -10.51
N ILE A 309 -2.80 -30.41 -11.63
CA ILE A 309 -1.76 -30.60 -12.64
C ILE A 309 -0.38 -30.26 -12.08
N ILE A 310 -0.22 -29.09 -11.44
CA ILE A 310 1.08 -28.67 -10.89
C ILE A 310 1.54 -29.61 -9.78
N ASN A 311 0.65 -30.05 -8.88
CA ASN A 311 1.01 -30.99 -7.81
C ASN A 311 1.51 -32.34 -8.37
N ILE A 312 0.87 -32.91 -9.36
CA ILE A 312 1.32 -34.17 -9.99
C ILE A 312 2.75 -34.03 -10.54
N ILE A 313 3.04 -32.90 -11.19
CA ILE A 313 4.36 -32.66 -11.79
C ILE A 313 5.41 -32.42 -10.70
N THR A 314 5.11 -31.58 -9.71
CA THR A 314 6.06 -31.26 -8.63
C THR A 314 6.31 -32.43 -7.68
N GLU A 315 5.30 -33.26 -7.38
CA GLU A 315 5.47 -34.50 -6.60
C GLU A 315 6.40 -35.48 -7.34
N TYR A 316 6.24 -35.63 -8.65
CA TYR A 316 7.13 -36.47 -9.44
C TYR A 316 8.56 -35.90 -9.46
N ASP A 317 8.71 -34.59 -9.65
CA ASP A 317 10.03 -33.94 -9.63
C ASP A 317 10.73 -34.13 -8.28
N ASN A 318 10.00 -33.99 -7.17
CA ASN A 318 10.53 -34.20 -5.81
C ASN A 318 10.91 -35.67 -5.58
N GLN A 319 10.08 -36.63 -6.01
CA GLN A 319 10.31 -38.06 -5.78
C GLN A 319 11.51 -38.60 -6.58
N TYR A 320 11.69 -38.13 -7.80
CA TYR A 320 12.68 -38.67 -8.74
C TYR A 320 13.83 -37.71 -9.03
N SER A 321 13.91 -36.56 -8.32
CA SER A 321 14.90 -35.51 -8.57
C SER A 321 14.96 -35.15 -10.08
N SER A 322 13.78 -35.06 -10.70
CA SER A 322 13.62 -34.69 -12.11
C SER A 322 13.37 -33.18 -12.25
N SER A 323 13.25 -32.67 -13.46
CA SER A 323 13.01 -31.27 -13.77
C SER A 323 11.93 -31.16 -14.85
N LEU A 324 10.77 -31.79 -14.61
CA LEU A 324 9.67 -31.79 -15.58
C LEU A 324 9.04 -30.39 -15.66
N LEU A 325 8.83 -29.72 -14.51
CA LEU A 325 8.25 -28.39 -14.46
C LEU A 325 9.13 -27.37 -15.20
N ASP A 326 10.44 -27.33 -14.91
CA ASP A 326 11.38 -26.44 -15.61
C ASP A 326 11.40 -26.71 -17.10
N THR A 327 11.28 -28.00 -17.48
CA THR A 327 11.23 -28.39 -18.89
C THR A 327 9.95 -27.88 -19.57
N LEU A 328 8.80 -27.93 -18.88
CA LEU A 328 7.54 -27.40 -19.40
C LEU A 328 7.57 -25.88 -19.54
N ILE A 329 8.11 -25.16 -18.56
CA ILE A 329 8.28 -23.71 -18.62
C ILE A 329 9.12 -23.34 -19.85
N ALA A 330 10.28 -23.97 -19.99
CA ALA A 330 11.14 -23.73 -21.15
C ALA A 330 10.46 -24.14 -22.47
N TYR A 331 9.71 -25.23 -22.50
CA TYR A 331 8.99 -25.73 -23.67
C TYR A 331 7.91 -24.75 -24.13
N VAL A 332 7.12 -24.22 -23.21
CA VAL A 332 6.10 -23.20 -23.50
C VAL A 332 6.75 -21.89 -23.94
N ASN A 333 7.83 -21.46 -23.30
CA ASN A 333 8.56 -20.25 -23.64
C ASN A 333 9.25 -20.31 -25.02
N ASN A 334 9.51 -21.52 -25.51
CA ASN A 334 10.05 -21.78 -26.85
C ASN A 334 8.97 -22.29 -27.85
N ASN A 335 7.68 -21.92 -27.62
CA ASN A 335 6.55 -22.24 -28.51
C ASN A 335 6.40 -23.73 -28.86
N GLY A 336 6.74 -24.65 -27.95
CA GLY A 336 6.67 -26.09 -28.16
C GLY A 336 7.82 -26.67 -28.96
N GLU A 337 8.85 -25.90 -29.28
CA GLU A 337 9.99 -26.31 -30.12
C GLU A 337 11.04 -27.07 -29.30
N ILE A 338 11.05 -28.42 -29.42
CA ILE A 338 11.93 -29.28 -28.61
C ILE A 338 13.42 -28.96 -28.79
N ASN A 339 13.86 -28.68 -30.02
CA ASN A 339 15.28 -28.41 -30.27
C ASN A 339 15.75 -27.08 -29.67
N ILE A 340 14.88 -26.05 -29.67
CA ILE A 340 15.16 -24.76 -29.06
C ILE A 340 15.14 -24.91 -27.54
N THR A 341 14.14 -25.61 -27.00
CA THR A 341 14.03 -25.92 -25.57
C THR A 341 15.27 -26.65 -25.05
N ALA A 342 15.74 -27.64 -25.79
CA ALA A 342 16.96 -28.40 -25.45
C ALA A 342 18.20 -27.49 -25.37
N LYS A 343 18.34 -26.55 -26.29
CA LYS A 343 19.42 -25.54 -26.24
C LYS A 343 19.29 -24.63 -25.04
N THR A 344 18.08 -24.13 -24.77
CA THR A 344 17.80 -23.25 -23.62
C THR A 344 18.14 -23.93 -22.28
N LEU A 345 17.85 -25.22 -22.14
CA LEU A 345 18.09 -26.01 -20.93
C LEU A 345 19.51 -26.66 -20.90
N PHE A 346 20.35 -26.43 -21.90
CA PHE A 346 21.64 -27.11 -22.04
C PHE A 346 21.53 -28.65 -21.97
N GLN A 347 20.47 -29.21 -22.57
CA GLN A 347 20.16 -30.64 -22.59
C GLN A 347 20.16 -31.21 -24.01
N HIS A 348 20.27 -32.56 -24.13
CA HIS A 348 20.08 -33.20 -25.40
C HIS A 348 18.58 -33.22 -25.80
N PRO A 349 18.21 -33.05 -27.08
CA PRO A 349 16.80 -33.06 -27.52
C PRO A 349 16.03 -34.32 -27.10
N ASN A 350 16.70 -35.50 -27.05
CA ASN A 350 16.04 -36.73 -26.59
C ASN A 350 15.65 -36.67 -25.10
N THR A 351 16.43 -35.99 -24.26
CA THR A 351 16.09 -35.76 -22.84
C THR A 351 14.82 -34.93 -22.73
N VAL A 352 14.70 -33.84 -23.51
CA VAL A 352 13.50 -33.01 -23.54
C VAL A 352 12.30 -33.82 -24.05
N ARG A 353 12.44 -34.58 -25.15
CA ARG A 353 11.36 -35.46 -25.64
C ARG A 353 10.89 -36.45 -24.59
N TYR A 354 11.85 -37.08 -23.89
CA TYR A 354 11.53 -38.03 -22.83
C TYR A 354 10.73 -37.35 -21.70
N ARG A 355 11.18 -36.18 -21.24
CA ARG A 355 10.50 -35.42 -20.16
C ARG A 355 9.09 -35.01 -20.58
N ILE A 356 8.89 -34.44 -21.77
CA ILE A 356 7.58 -34.09 -22.31
C ILE A 356 6.67 -35.33 -22.42
N LYS A 357 7.20 -36.45 -22.94
CA LYS A 357 6.45 -37.70 -22.97
C LYS A 357 6.04 -38.17 -21.57
N LYS A 358 6.94 -38.01 -20.58
CA LYS A 358 6.66 -38.40 -19.22
C LYS A 358 5.54 -37.53 -18.60
N VAL A 359 5.52 -36.23 -18.87
CA VAL A 359 4.41 -35.36 -18.45
C VAL A 359 3.08 -35.79 -19.08
N LYS A 360 3.07 -36.13 -20.39
CA LYS A 360 1.88 -36.64 -21.06
C LYS A 360 1.36 -37.91 -20.39
N GLU A 361 2.26 -38.85 -20.03
CA GLU A 361 1.91 -40.09 -19.33
C GLU A 361 1.31 -39.81 -17.93
N LEU A 362 1.88 -38.85 -17.18
CA LEU A 362 1.40 -38.48 -15.84
C LEU A 362 0.04 -37.78 -15.85
N LEU A 363 -0.24 -37.04 -16.92
CA LEU A 363 -1.46 -36.25 -17.06
C LEU A 363 -2.54 -36.91 -17.96
N ASN A 364 -2.30 -38.11 -18.44
CA ASN A 364 -3.18 -38.78 -19.42
C ASN A 364 -4.67 -38.85 -19.03
N ASP A 365 -4.98 -38.91 -17.72
CA ASP A 365 -6.36 -38.94 -17.22
C ASP A 365 -6.98 -37.54 -17.04
N ILE A 366 -6.22 -36.48 -17.33
CA ILE A 366 -6.62 -35.08 -17.05
C ILE A 366 -6.56 -34.20 -18.29
N VAL A 367 -5.53 -34.40 -19.12
CA VAL A 367 -5.20 -33.58 -20.29
C VAL A 367 -5.26 -34.45 -21.52
N ASP A 368 -6.02 -34.02 -22.53
CA ASP A 368 -6.11 -34.74 -23.81
C ASP A 368 -4.80 -34.59 -24.61
N ASP A 369 -4.29 -35.69 -25.17
CA ASP A 369 -3.05 -35.67 -25.94
C ASP A 369 -3.12 -34.78 -27.21
N SER A 370 -4.34 -34.60 -27.75
CA SER A 370 -4.57 -33.75 -28.92
C SER A 370 -4.50 -32.25 -28.63
N SER A 371 -4.83 -31.84 -27.40
CA SER A 371 -4.82 -30.45 -26.93
C SER A 371 -3.71 -30.18 -25.89
N PHE A 372 -2.78 -31.12 -25.72
CA PHE A 372 -1.77 -31.08 -24.68
C PHE A 372 -0.99 -29.76 -24.65
N TYR A 373 -0.55 -29.25 -25.78
CA TYR A 373 0.25 -28.02 -25.82
C TYR A 373 -0.57 -26.80 -25.37
N GLU A 374 -1.80 -26.67 -25.87
CA GLU A 374 -2.70 -25.57 -25.57
C GLU A 374 -3.07 -25.53 -24.10
N GLU A 375 -3.38 -26.70 -23.51
CA GLU A 375 -3.72 -26.78 -22.08
C GLU A 375 -2.50 -26.49 -21.21
N ILE A 376 -1.36 -27.10 -21.48
CA ILE A 376 -0.11 -26.82 -20.74
C ILE A 376 0.34 -25.37 -20.92
N PHE A 377 0.13 -24.78 -22.10
CA PHE A 377 0.43 -23.38 -22.33
C PHE A 377 -0.35 -22.48 -21.34
N ILE A 378 -1.67 -22.70 -21.16
CA ILE A 378 -2.49 -21.94 -20.22
C ILE A 378 -2.01 -22.15 -18.79
N ILE A 379 -1.76 -23.40 -18.38
CA ILE A 379 -1.29 -23.76 -17.03
C ILE A 379 0.06 -23.10 -16.71
N ILE A 380 1.03 -23.18 -17.62
CA ILE A 380 2.36 -22.58 -17.38
C ILE A 380 2.31 -21.05 -17.38
N ARG A 381 1.52 -20.42 -18.28
CA ARG A 381 1.35 -18.96 -18.24
C ARG A 381 0.66 -18.46 -16.95
N TYR A 382 -0.26 -19.25 -16.40
CA TYR A 382 -0.84 -18.96 -15.11
C TYR A 382 0.19 -19.13 -13.99
N TYR A 383 0.99 -20.21 -14.01
CA TYR A 383 2.08 -20.46 -13.06
C TYR A 383 3.09 -19.31 -13.02
N GLU A 384 3.53 -18.83 -14.18
CA GLU A 384 4.47 -17.71 -14.29
C GLU A 384 3.94 -16.43 -13.64
N LEU A 385 2.62 -16.17 -13.76
CA LEU A 385 2.00 -14.96 -13.18
C LEU A 385 1.79 -15.02 -11.68
N TYR A 386 1.39 -16.17 -11.15
CA TYR A 386 0.86 -16.26 -9.80
C TYR A 386 1.74 -17.01 -8.81
N ASP A 387 2.54 -17.97 -9.24
CA ASP A 387 3.38 -18.78 -8.36
C ASP A 387 4.85 -18.36 -8.36
N ILE A 388 5.44 -17.98 -9.49
CA ILE A 388 6.82 -17.45 -9.50
C ILE A 388 6.90 -16.09 -8.80
N SER A 389 5.85 -15.25 -8.88
CA SER A 389 5.81 -13.94 -8.24
C SER A 389 5.64 -13.99 -6.71
N THR A 390 5.40 -15.16 -6.13
CA THR A 390 5.20 -15.36 -4.68
C THR A 390 6.42 -15.96 -3.97
N GLN A 391 7.46 -16.38 -4.70
CA GLN A 391 8.74 -16.81 -4.18
C GLN A 391 9.77 -15.67 -4.19
#